data_6875fff3ae1d076273ba76caf2cbca8b
#
_entry.id   6875fff3ae1d076273ba76caf2cbca8b
#
_cell.length_a   1.000
_cell.length_b   1.000
_cell.length_c   1.000
_cell.angle_alpha   90.00
_cell.angle_beta   90.00
_cell.angle_gamma   90.00
#
_symmetry.space_group_name_H-M   'P 1'
#
loop_
_entity.id
_entity.type
_entity.pdbx_description
1 polymer ?
#
loop_
_entity_poly.entity_id
_entity_poly.type
_entity_poly.pdbx_seq_one_letter_code
_entity_poly.pdbx_strand_id
1 'polypeptide(L)'
;RDVLGSRGLGDVYKRQLLSSTIYNCNTVIDQAVYKHIAAYQGYTANQYGSWNGIYTGKYTVLINVPISIASAMAASSVPALTAAYAAGKKGEAKRQIGIATRFIMVIAFPCAVGMGILASPILQLLFRDSSETAAHMLQVGAVTILFFSLSTLSNGLLQGIGRMKEPIKNAIIALVLHLGLLAALMFLFDLNIFAVVIANAASVSYTHLTLPTKR
;
A
#
# COMPACT_ATOMS: atom_id res chain seq x y z
N ARG A 1 16.08 31.59 -21.49
CA ARG A 1 16.17 30.10 -21.66
C ARG A 1 15.65 29.33 -20.44
N ASP A 2 15.52 29.94 -19.27
CA ASP A 2 15.19 29.24 -18.00
C ASP A 2 13.72 29.20 -17.63
N VAL A 3 12.84 29.95 -18.29
CA VAL A 3 11.42 30.07 -17.97
C VAL A 3 10.62 28.79 -18.36
N LEU A 4 11.06 28.08 -19.41
CA LEU A 4 10.42 26.81 -19.84
C LEU A 4 10.80 25.64 -18.91
N GLY A 5 12.01 25.62 -18.37
CA GLY A 5 12.45 24.62 -17.41
C GLY A 5 11.72 24.72 -16.06
N SER A 6 11.52 25.94 -15.56
CA SER A 6 10.84 26.19 -14.29
C SER A 6 9.33 25.84 -14.31
N ARG A 7 8.65 26.05 -15.45
CA ARG A 7 7.24 25.63 -15.63
C ARG A 7 7.10 24.12 -15.67
N GLY A 8 8.00 23.41 -16.34
CA GLY A 8 7.99 21.95 -16.38
C GLY A 8 8.26 21.31 -15.01
N LEU A 9 9.21 21.84 -14.24
CA LEU A 9 9.49 21.42 -12.86
C LEU A 9 8.30 21.70 -11.93
N GLY A 10 7.66 22.87 -12.06
CA GLY A 10 6.48 23.20 -11.27
C GLY A 10 5.29 22.25 -11.52
N ASP A 11 5.08 21.83 -12.76
CA ASP A 11 4.00 20.90 -13.11
C ASP A 11 4.29 19.45 -12.62
N VAL A 12 5.54 19.02 -12.65
CA VAL A 12 5.95 17.73 -12.06
C VAL A 12 5.76 17.74 -10.54
N TYR A 13 6.18 18.81 -9.88
CA TYR A 13 6.00 18.99 -8.43
C TYR A 13 4.53 19.01 -8.02
N LYS A 14 3.67 19.74 -8.74
CA LYS A 14 2.22 19.79 -8.48
C LYS A 14 1.59 18.40 -8.61
N ARG A 15 1.96 17.62 -9.62
CA ARG A 15 1.44 16.27 -9.83
C ARG A 15 1.91 15.29 -8.75
N GLN A 16 3.16 15.43 -8.30
CA GLN A 16 3.71 14.61 -7.22
C GLN A 16 3.06 14.94 -5.87
N LEU A 17 2.88 16.23 -5.56
CA LEU A 17 2.14 16.68 -4.39
C LEU A 17 0.70 16.17 -4.41
N LEU A 18 0.01 16.28 -5.54
CA LEU A 18 -1.37 15.80 -5.69
C LEU A 18 -1.47 14.30 -5.44
N SER A 19 -0.54 13.51 -5.99
CA SER A 19 -0.49 12.06 -5.78
C SER A 19 -0.27 11.72 -4.29
N SER A 20 0.72 12.34 -3.65
CA SER A 20 1.00 12.13 -2.22
C SER A 20 -0.16 12.57 -1.32
N THR A 21 -0.82 13.68 -1.66
CA THR A 21 -2.00 14.16 -0.93
C THR A 21 -3.16 13.17 -1.02
N ILE A 22 -3.43 12.62 -2.21
CA ILE A 22 -4.48 11.60 -2.39
C ILE A 22 -4.19 10.37 -1.53
N TYR A 23 -2.95 9.87 -1.51
CA TYR A 23 -2.59 8.73 -0.67
C TYR A 23 -2.73 9.01 0.82
N ASN A 24 -2.35 10.19 1.29
CA ASN A 24 -2.51 10.58 2.70
C ASN A 24 -3.99 10.81 3.07
N CYS A 25 -4.78 11.40 2.18
CA CYS A 25 -6.22 11.54 2.37
C CYS A 25 -6.92 10.19 2.51
N ASN A 26 -6.49 9.15 1.78
CA ASN A 26 -7.06 7.82 1.90
C ASN A 26 -6.99 7.29 3.33
N THR A 27 -5.84 7.43 3.99
CA THR A 27 -5.66 6.97 5.37
C THR A 27 -6.56 7.73 6.36
N VAL A 28 -6.72 9.04 6.16
CA VAL A 28 -7.58 9.88 7.02
C VAL A 28 -9.06 9.52 6.81
N ILE A 29 -9.48 9.38 5.56
CA ILE A 29 -10.85 8.98 5.20
C ILE A 29 -11.17 7.61 5.77
N ASP A 30 -10.26 6.67 5.64
CA ASP A 30 -10.37 5.30 6.12
C ASP A 30 -10.62 5.25 7.63
N GLN A 31 -9.79 5.96 8.39
CA GLN A 31 -9.93 6.06 9.84
C GLN A 31 -11.22 6.78 10.25
N ALA A 32 -11.62 7.82 9.52
CA ALA A 32 -12.85 8.54 9.80
C ALA A 32 -14.08 7.67 9.57
N VAL A 33 -14.13 6.96 8.42
CA VAL A 33 -15.23 6.05 8.07
C VAL A 33 -15.30 4.89 9.06
N TYR A 34 -14.17 4.25 9.38
CA TYR A 34 -14.12 3.17 10.37
C TYR A 34 -14.68 3.63 11.73
N LYS A 35 -14.20 4.75 12.25
CA LYS A 35 -14.66 5.28 13.55
C LYS A 35 -16.15 5.61 13.55
N HIS A 36 -16.64 6.18 12.46
CA HIS A 36 -18.05 6.56 12.34
C HIS A 36 -18.97 5.32 12.31
N ILE A 37 -18.61 4.31 11.55
CA ILE A 37 -19.36 3.06 11.48
C ILE A 37 -19.28 2.31 12.83
N ALA A 38 -18.11 2.22 13.45
CA ALA A 38 -17.94 1.57 14.75
C ALA A 38 -18.78 2.26 15.85
N ALA A 39 -18.82 3.60 15.87
CA ALA A 39 -19.68 4.35 16.77
C ALA A 39 -21.17 4.10 16.50
N TYR A 40 -21.58 4.01 15.23
CA TYR A 40 -22.95 3.67 14.84
C TYR A 40 -23.36 2.26 15.28
N GLN A 41 -22.43 1.29 15.25
CA GLN A 41 -22.63 -0.07 15.74
C GLN A 41 -22.67 -0.17 17.28
N GLY A 42 -22.48 0.93 18.00
CA GLY A 42 -22.57 0.98 19.46
C GLY A 42 -21.26 0.68 20.20
N TYR A 43 -20.13 0.58 19.50
CA TYR A 43 -18.84 0.43 20.17
C TYR A 43 -18.42 1.73 20.87
N THR A 44 -17.84 1.59 22.06
CA THR A 44 -17.34 2.72 22.83
C THR A 44 -16.07 3.34 22.20
N ALA A 45 -15.85 4.63 22.45
CA ALA A 45 -14.66 5.33 21.98
C ALA A 45 -13.33 4.65 22.39
N ASN A 46 -13.31 4.06 23.58
CA ASN A 46 -12.14 3.33 24.07
C ASN A 46 -11.91 2.03 23.28
N GLN A 47 -12.95 1.31 22.92
CA GLN A 47 -12.84 0.06 22.16
C GLN A 47 -12.30 0.30 20.76
N TYR A 48 -12.99 1.11 19.93
CA TYR A 48 -12.51 1.37 18.57
C TYR A 48 -11.22 2.18 18.56
N GLY A 49 -10.97 3.00 19.58
CA GLY A 49 -9.68 3.70 19.74
C GLY A 49 -8.53 2.74 20.01
N SER A 50 -8.71 1.75 20.90
CA SER A 50 -7.72 0.70 21.17
C SER A 50 -7.40 -0.12 19.92
N TRP A 51 -8.40 -0.59 19.20
CA TRP A 51 -8.23 -1.37 17.96
C TRP A 51 -7.53 -0.56 16.87
N ASN A 52 -7.92 0.71 16.72
CA ASN A 52 -7.23 1.60 15.78
C ASN A 52 -5.77 1.87 16.20
N GLY A 53 -5.51 1.94 17.50
CA GLY A 53 -4.14 2.05 18.03
C GLY A 53 -3.29 0.83 17.72
N ILE A 54 -3.84 -0.38 17.83
CA ILE A 54 -3.16 -1.63 17.40
C ILE A 54 -2.89 -1.60 15.90
N TYR A 55 -3.89 -1.23 15.11
CA TYR A 55 -3.78 -1.15 13.65
C TYR A 55 -2.70 -0.16 13.20
N THR A 56 -2.73 1.08 13.73
CA THR A 56 -1.79 2.13 13.29
C THR A 56 -0.42 2.02 13.94
N GLY A 57 -0.37 1.66 15.23
CA GLY A 57 0.86 1.68 16.01
C GLY A 57 1.68 0.39 15.94
N LYS A 58 1.09 -0.73 15.57
CA LYS A 58 1.78 -2.03 15.54
C LYS A 58 1.71 -2.68 14.18
N TYR A 59 0.51 -3.01 13.72
CA TYR A 59 0.31 -3.67 12.43
C TYR A 59 0.90 -2.89 11.26
N THR A 60 0.50 -1.63 11.09
CA THR A 60 0.97 -0.78 9.98
C THR A 60 2.48 -0.54 10.04
N VAL A 61 3.04 -0.41 11.23
CA VAL A 61 4.49 -0.24 11.41
C VAL A 61 5.24 -1.47 10.90
N LEU A 62 4.80 -2.67 11.28
CA LEU A 62 5.45 -3.92 10.88
C LEU A 62 5.36 -4.17 9.38
N ILE A 63 4.17 -4.03 8.77
CA ILE A 63 4.02 -4.28 7.33
C ILE A 63 4.76 -3.24 6.47
N ASN A 64 4.97 -2.03 6.98
CA ASN A 64 5.69 -1.00 6.25
C ASN A 64 7.20 -1.28 6.12
N VAL A 65 7.78 -2.14 6.94
CA VAL A 65 9.20 -2.49 6.82
C VAL A 65 9.53 -3.11 5.45
N PRO A 66 8.91 -4.23 5.02
CA PRO A 66 9.15 -4.78 3.69
C PRO A 66 8.67 -3.87 2.56
N ILE A 67 7.61 -3.08 2.76
CA ILE A 67 7.10 -2.14 1.76
C ILE A 67 8.11 -1.01 1.51
N SER A 68 8.80 -0.52 2.53
CA SER A 68 9.85 0.50 2.37
C SER A 68 11.03 0.01 1.53
N ILE A 69 11.37 -1.28 1.62
CA ILE A 69 12.37 -1.90 0.75
C ILE A 69 11.90 -1.89 -0.71
N ALA A 70 10.61 -2.16 -0.95
CA ALA A 70 10.02 -2.07 -2.29
C ALA A 70 10.10 -0.65 -2.85
N SER A 71 9.86 0.37 -2.04
CA SER A 71 9.99 1.78 -2.43
C SER A 71 11.44 2.14 -2.78
N ALA A 72 12.41 1.71 -1.98
CA ALA A 72 13.83 1.92 -2.25
C ALA A 72 14.27 1.21 -3.55
N MET A 73 13.79 -0.01 -3.77
CA MET A 73 14.06 -0.77 -5.00
C MET A 73 13.46 -0.09 -6.24
N ALA A 74 12.24 0.44 -6.13
CA ALA A 74 11.64 1.23 -7.20
C ALA A 74 12.51 2.44 -7.53
N ALA A 75 12.89 3.22 -6.53
CA ALA A 75 13.72 4.42 -6.71
C ALA A 75 15.07 4.10 -7.38
N SER A 76 15.74 3.02 -6.96
CA SER A 76 17.03 2.59 -7.53
C SER A 76 16.91 2.07 -8.97
N SER A 77 15.75 1.54 -9.35
CA SER A 77 15.51 0.97 -10.69
C SER A 77 15.09 2.04 -11.72
N VAL A 78 14.58 3.19 -11.26
CA VAL A 78 14.07 4.27 -12.14
C VAL A 78 15.10 4.76 -13.16
N PRO A 79 16.37 5.09 -12.82
CA PRO A 79 17.32 5.62 -13.80
C PRO A 79 17.58 4.65 -14.96
N ALA A 80 17.81 3.37 -14.67
CA ALA A 80 18.06 2.36 -15.69
C ALA A 80 16.83 2.09 -16.57
N LEU A 81 15.63 2.05 -15.94
CA LEU A 81 14.37 1.88 -16.65
C LEU A 81 14.07 3.08 -17.56
N THR A 82 14.27 4.31 -17.07
CA THR A 82 14.03 5.54 -17.84
C THR A 82 14.96 5.63 -19.04
N ALA A 83 16.24 5.31 -18.86
CA ALA A 83 17.21 5.31 -19.95
C ALA A 83 16.83 4.27 -21.02
N ALA A 84 16.47 3.06 -20.65
CA ALA A 84 16.04 2.02 -21.58
C ALA A 84 14.74 2.42 -22.31
N TYR A 85 13.80 3.01 -21.58
CA TYR A 85 12.53 3.49 -22.14
C TYR A 85 12.71 4.63 -23.14
N ALA A 86 13.54 5.63 -22.80
CA ALA A 86 13.87 6.76 -23.69
C ALA A 86 14.59 6.34 -24.94
N ALA A 87 15.45 5.31 -24.84
CA ALA A 87 16.16 4.71 -25.99
C ALA A 87 15.28 3.79 -26.86
N GLY A 88 14.00 3.59 -26.53
CA GLY A 88 13.10 2.67 -27.24
C GLY A 88 13.42 1.18 -27.06
N LYS A 89 14.34 0.84 -26.15
CA LYS A 89 14.80 -0.53 -25.88
C LYS A 89 13.82 -1.30 -25.01
N LYS A 90 12.67 -1.68 -25.57
CA LYS A 90 11.57 -2.36 -24.85
C LYS A 90 12.01 -3.64 -24.13
N GLY A 91 12.91 -4.44 -24.74
CA GLY A 91 13.44 -5.67 -24.14
C GLY A 91 14.22 -5.41 -22.86
N GLU A 92 15.06 -4.37 -22.85
CA GLU A 92 15.86 -3.99 -21.68
C GLU A 92 14.98 -3.38 -20.58
N ALA A 93 14.02 -2.54 -20.92
CA ALA A 93 13.03 -2.01 -19.98
C ALA A 93 12.25 -3.15 -19.30
N LYS A 94 11.77 -4.13 -20.07
CA LYS A 94 11.09 -5.32 -19.54
C LYS A 94 11.99 -6.15 -18.61
N ARG A 95 13.27 -6.28 -18.97
CA ARG A 95 14.26 -6.98 -18.13
C ARG A 95 14.46 -6.28 -16.79
N GLN A 96 14.60 -4.95 -16.77
CA GLN A 96 14.75 -4.16 -15.54
C GLN A 96 13.52 -4.30 -14.62
N ILE A 97 12.31 -4.19 -15.17
CA ILE A 97 11.08 -4.43 -14.42
C ILE A 97 11.07 -5.84 -13.84
N GLY A 98 11.42 -6.85 -14.63
CA GLY A 98 11.46 -8.24 -14.19
C GLY A 98 12.47 -8.49 -13.06
N ILE A 99 13.65 -7.88 -13.12
CA ILE A 99 14.67 -7.98 -12.06
C ILE A 99 14.14 -7.35 -10.77
N ALA A 100 13.60 -6.12 -10.84
CA ALA A 100 13.06 -5.41 -9.68
C ALA A 100 11.90 -6.20 -9.04
N THR A 101 10.99 -6.73 -9.84
CA THR A 101 9.85 -7.54 -9.36
C THR A 101 10.32 -8.81 -8.67
N ARG A 102 11.26 -9.56 -9.28
CA ARG A 102 11.80 -10.79 -8.66
C ARG A 102 12.50 -10.50 -7.35
N PHE A 103 13.32 -9.45 -7.32
CA PHE A 103 14.04 -9.06 -6.11
C PHE A 103 13.08 -8.75 -4.96
N ILE A 104 12.04 -7.95 -5.22
CA ILE A 104 11.09 -7.60 -4.16
C ILE A 104 10.26 -8.80 -3.70
N MET A 105 9.91 -9.72 -4.59
CA MET A 105 9.18 -10.93 -4.23
C MET A 105 10.01 -11.87 -3.35
N VAL A 106 11.32 -11.99 -3.60
CA VAL A 106 12.25 -12.77 -2.75
C VAL A 106 12.30 -12.24 -1.32
N ILE A 107 12.07 -10.94 -1.11
CA ILE A 107 12.02 -10.34 0.22
C ILE A 107 10.59 -10.36 0.79
N ALA A 108 9.61 -9.95 0.02
CA ALA A 108 8.23 -9.81 0.48
C ALA A 108 7.60 -11.15 0.87
N PHE A 109 7.93 -12.23 0.15
CA PHE A 109 7.35 -13.54 0.42
C PHE A 109 7.77 -14.11 1.77
N PRO A 110 9.07 -14.22 2.12
CA PRO A 110 9.47 -14.68 3.45
C PRO A 110 9.03 -13.71 4.56
N CYS A 111 8.98 -12.39 4.31
CA CYS A 111 8.45 -11.44 5.29
C CYS A 111 6.96 -11.70 5.56
N ALA A 112 6.14 -11.92 4.52
CA ALA A 112 4.72 -12.21 4.69
C ALA A 112 4.51 -13.53 5.45
N VAL A 113 5.20 -14.59 5.07
CA VAL A 113 5.13 -15.90 5.76
C VAL A 113 5.64 -15.79 7.20
N GLY A 114 6.78 -15.12 7.41
CA GLY A 114 7.36 -14.93 8.73
C GLY A 114 6.45 -14.13 9.66
N MET A 115 5.89 -13.01 9.19
CA MET A 115 4.95 -12.20 9.98
C MET A 115 3.61 -12.92 10.20
N GLY A 116 3.17 -13.77 9.27
CA GLY A 116 1.98 -14.58 9.46
C GLY A 116 2.16 -15.67 10.52
N ILE A 117 3.27 -16.41 10.49
CA ILE A 117 3.52 -17.52 11.41
C ILE A 117 4.00 -17.01 12.78
N LEU A 118 4.90 -16.04 12.79
CA LEU A 118 5.56 -15.52 14.00
C LEU A 118 4.91 -14.24 14.53
N ALA A 119 3.63 -13.99 14.20
CA ALA A 119 2.93 -12.76 14.59
C ALA A 119 3.00 -12.48 16.10
N SER A 120 2.62 -13.46 16.93
CA SER A 120 2.65 -13.33 18.40
C SER A 120 4.07 -13.14 18.96
N PRO A 121 5.07 -13.97 18.63
CA PRO A 121 6.45 -13.73 19.06
C PRO A 121 7.02 -12.37 18.65
N ILE A 122 6.75 -11.93 17.42
CA ILE A 122 7.22 -10.63 16.91
C ILE A 122 6.61 -9.48 17.74
N LEU A 123 5.30 -9.53 17.98
CA LEU A 123 4.62 -8.51 18.77
C LEU A 123 5.07 -8.48 20.23
N GLN A 124 5.28 -9.64 20.83
CA GLN A 124 5.82 -9.73 22.18
C GLN A 124 7.23 -9.17 22.28
N LEU A 125 8.10 -9.51 21.33
CA LEU A 125 9.49 -9.07 21.32
C LEU A 125 9.63 -7.56 21.09
N LEU A 126 8.91 -7.02 20.12
CA LEU A 126 9.07 -5.62 19.68
C LEU A 126 8.20 -4.64 20.47
N PHE A 127 6.99 -5.05 20.83
CA PHE A 127 6.00 -4.17 21.47
C PHE A 127 5.60 -4.61 22.88
N ARG A 128 6.13 -5.72 23.36
CA ARG A 128 5.73 -6.34 24.64
C ARG A 128 4.22 -6.56 24.72
N ASP A 129 3.60 -6.87 23.57
CA ASP A 129 2.18 -7.06 23.45
C ASP A 129 1.86 -8.52 23.17
N SER A 130 1.10 -9.13 24.08
CA SER A 130 0.62 -10.51 24.00
C SER A 130 -0.87 -10.59 23.61
N SER A 131 -1.48 -9.50 23.13
CA SER A 131 -2.89 -9.48 22.76
C SER A 131 -3.14 -10.35 21.54
N GLU A 132 -4.14 -11.23 21.63
CA GLU A 132 -4.58 -12.07 20.51
C GLU A 132 -5.07 -11.23 19.31
N THR A 133 -5.74 -10.10 19.59
CA THR A 133 -6.24 -9.20 18.55
C THR A 133 -5.10 -8.67 17.67
N ALA A 134 -3.98 -8.25 18.28
CA ALA A 134 -2.83 -7.77 17.53
C ALA A 134 -2.19 -8.89 16.69
N ALA A 135 -2.06 -10.09 17.28
CA ALA A 135 -1.51 -11.26 16.58
C ALA A 135 -2.38 -11.67 15.40
N HIS A 136 -3.68 -11.81 15.59
CA HIS A 136 -4.61 -12.15 14.50
C HIS A 136 -4.65 -11.08 13.41
N MET A 137 -4.58 -9.79 13.78
CA MET A 137 -4.51 -8.70 12.81
C MET A 137 -3.26 -8.81 11.93
N LEU A 138 -2.11 -9.12 12.52
CA LEU A 138 -0.86 -9.31 11.78
C LEU A 138 -0.90 -10.57 10.91
N GLN A 139 -1.48 -11.67 11.40
CA GLN A 139 -1.65 -12.92 10.66
C GLN A 139 -2.51 -12.72 9.40
N VAL A 140 -3.71 -12.15 9.56
CA VAL A 140 -4.63 -11.91 8.46
C VAL A 140 -4.04 -10.89 7.48
N GLY A 141 -3.39 -9.85 8.00
CA GLY A 141 -2.82 -8.79 7.20
C GLY A 141 -1.46 -9.11 6.57
N ALA A 142 -0.78 -10.18 6.95
CA ALA A 142 0.55 -10.50 6.42
C ALA A 142 0.57 -10.68 4.89
N VAL A 143 -0.51 -11.21 4.34
CA VAL A 143 -0.67 -11.38 2.88
C VAL A 143 -0.66 -10.05 2.13
N THR A 144 -1.06 -8.95 2.79
CA THR A 144 -1.06 -7.61 2.19
C THR A 144 0.35 -7.13 1.84
N ILE A 145 1.38 -7.63 2.54
CA ILE A 145 2.79 -7.29 2.28
C ILE A 145 3.16 -7.56 0.83
N LEU A 146 2.71 -8.69 0.27
CA LEU A 146 3.00 -9.07 -1.12
C LEU A 146 2.41 -8.07 -2.11
N PHE A 147 1.12 -7.79 -1.96
CA PHE A 147 0.40 -6.90 -2.87
C PHE A 147 0.82 -5.45 -2.72
N PHE A 148 1.01 -4.96 -1.49
CA PHE A 148 1.51 -3.60 -1.25
C PHE A 148 2.92 -3.40 -1.78
N SER A 149 3.82 -4.37 -1.59
CA SER A 149 5.19 -4.29 -2.11
C SER A 149 5.21 -4.23 -3.64
N LEU A 150 4.41 -5.08 -4.31
CA LEU A 150 4.27 -5.06 -5.76
C LEU A 150 3.62 -3.77 -6.26
N SER A 151 2.57 -3.30 -5.59
CA SER A 151 1.88 -2.04 -5.93
C SER A 151 2.83 -0.85 -5.80
N THR A 152 3.58 -0.78 -4.69
CA THR A 152 4.57 0.28 -4.44
C THR A 152 5.67 0.29 -5.50
N LEU A 153 6.23 -0.88 -5.82
CA LEU A 153 7.22 -1.02 -6.88
C LEU A 153 6.65 -0.55 -8.23
N SER A 154 5.48 -1.05 -8.61
CA SER A 154 4.84 -0.73 -9.89
C SER A 154 4.52 0.75 -10.02
N ASN A 155 3.98 1.36 -8.96
CA ASN A 155 3.69 2.79 -8.93
C ASN A 155 4.96 3.64 -9.04
N GLY A 156 6.03 3.27 -8.35
CA GLY A 156 7.32 3.95 -8.43
C GLY A 156 7.94 3.87 -9.83
N LEU A 157 7.90 2.70 -10.47
CA LEU A 157 8.40 2.51 -11.84
C LEU A 157 7.57 3.30 -12.86
N LEU A 158 6.22 3.31 -12.75
CA LEU A 158 5.34 4.09 -13.63
C LEU A 158 5.58 5.60 -13.48
N GLN A 159 5.77 6.07 -12.25
CA GLN A 159 6.11 7.47 -12.00
C GLN A 159 7.47 7.83 -12.61
N GLY A 160 8.45 6.94 -12.50
CA GLY A 160 9.79 7.14 -13.06
C GLY A 160 9.80 7.31 -14.58
N ILE A 161 8.94 6.61 -15.32
CA ILE A 161 8.79 6.77 -16.79
C ILE A 161 7.78 7.84 -17.21
N GLY A 162 7.34 8.69 -16.27
CA GLY A 162 6.42 9.80 -16.52
C GLY A 162 4.94 9.43 -16.70
N ARG A 163 4.55 8.18 -16.45
CA ARG A 163 3.15 7.71 -16.55
C ARG A 163 2.39 7.91 -15.24
N MET A 164 2.35 9.14 -14.73
CA MET A 164 1.74 9.45 -13.42
C MET A 164 0.20 9.34 -13.41
N LYS A 165 -0.45 9.38 -14.58
CA LYS A 165 -1.92 9.30 -14.65
C LYS A 165 -2.47 7.94 -14.24
N GLU A 166 -1.76 6.86 -14.54
CA GLU A 166 -2.21 5.49 -14.24
C GLU A 166 -2.25 5.20 -12.73
N PRO A 167 -1.19 5.48 -11.94
CA PRO A 167 -1.26 5.35 -10.49
C PRO A 167 -2.40 6.16 -9.84
N ILE A 168 -2.67 7.38 -10.32
CA ILE A 168 -3.74 8.23 -9.79
C ILE A 168 -5.11 7.61 -10.06
N LYS A 169 -5.37 7.15 -11.28
CA LYS A 169 -6.62 6.45 -11.63
C LYS A 169 -6.83 5.22 -10.76
N ASN A 170 -5.79 4.40 -10.64
CA ASN A 170 -5.83 3.19 -9.83
C ASN A 170 -6.08 3.49 -8.35
N ALA A 171 -5.46 4.55 -7.81
CA ALA A 171 -5.68 4.98 -6.43
C ALA A 171 -7.13 5.40 -6.17
N ILE A 172 -7.77 6.12 -7.10
CA ILE A 172 -9.18 6.52 -6.98
C ILE A 172 -10.10 5.29 -7.02
N ILE A 173 -9.87 4.38 -7.96
CA ILE A 173 -10.67 3.15 -8.06
C ILE A 173 -10.49 2.29 -6.81
N ALA A 174 -9.25 2.14 -6.35
CA ALA A 174 -8.93 1.41 -5.12
C ALA A 174 -9.63 2.01 -3.90
N LEU A 175 -9.65 3.34 -3.78
CA LEU A 175 -10.33 4.03 -2.68
C LEU A 175 -11.83 3.73 -2.68
N VAL A 176 -12.48 3.85 -3.83
CA VAL A 176 -13.93 3.57 -3.94
C VAL A 176 -14.24 2.12 -3.60
N LEU A 177 -13.47 1.17 -4.14
CA LEU A 177 -13.61 -0.26 -3.83
C LEU A 177 -13.34 -0.54 -2.35
N HIS A 178 -12.30 0.08 -1.78
CA HIS A 178 -11.94 -0.08 -0.39
C HIS A 178 -13.05 0.40 0.55
N LEU A 179 -13.56 1.60 0.34
CA LEU A 179 -14.64 2.15 1.16
C LEU A 179 -15.94 1.34 1.04
N GLY A 180 -16.28 0.90 -0.17
CA GLY A 180 -17.44 0.03 -0.41
C GLY A 180 -17.29 -1.32 0.29
N LEU A 181 -16.11 -1.95 0.20
CA LEU A 181 -15.83 -3.22 0.84
C LEU A 181 -15.74 -3.08 2.37
N LEU A 182 -15.11 -2.01 2.87
CA LEU A 182 -15.06 -1.70 4.30
C LEU A 182 -16.46 -1.58 4.89
N ALA A 183 -17.32 -0.79 4.27
CA ALA A 183 -18.71 -0.64 4.70
C ALA A 183 -19.45 -1.99 4.66
N ALA A 184 -19.33 -2.75 3.57
CA ALA A 184 -19.95 -4.06 3.44
C ALA A 184 -19.47 -5.03 4.52
N LEU A 185 -18.17 -5.13 4.78
CA LEU A 185 -17.61 -6.03 5.78
C LEU A 185 -18.00 -5.63 7.21
N MET A 186 -18.11 -4.35 7.50
CA MET A 186 -18.56 -3.89 8.81
C MET A 186 -20.06 -4.12 9.03
N PHE A 187 -20.92 -3.82 8.04
CA PHE A 187 -22.37 -3.94 8.21
C PHE A 187 -22.91 -5.36 8.04
N LEU A 188 -22.30 -6.20 7.18
CA LEU A 188 -22.78 -7.54 6.89
C LEU A 188 -22.16 -8.62 7.80
N PHE A 189 -20.90 -8.44 8.21
CA PHE A 189 -20.13 -9.47 8.91
C PHE A 189 -19.63 -9.04 10.29
N ASP A 190 -19.83 -7.81 10.67
CA ASP A 190 -19.43 -7.24 11.96
C ASP A 190 -17.93 -7.45 12.31
N LEU A 191 -17.09 -7.45 11.26
CA LEU A 191 -15.66 -7.80 11.36
C LEU A 191 -14.79 -6.74 12.04
N ASN A 192 -15.40 -5.61 12.46
CA ASN A 192 -14.70 -4.58 13.23
C ASN A 192 -13.44 -4.06 12.52
N ILE A 193 -12.31 -3.91 13.23
CA ILE A 193 -11.04 -3.46 12.68
C ILE A 193 -10.45 -4.41 11.62
N PHE A 194 -10.80 -5.70 11.68
CA PHE A 194 -10.41 -6.67 10.65
C PHE A 194 -11.01 -6.34 9.28
N ALA A 195 -12.18 -5.69 9.24
CA ALA A 195 -12.76 -5.20 7.99
C ALA A 195 -11.80 -4.24 7.27
N VAL A 196 -11.10 -3.35 8.00
CA VAL A 196 -10.11 -2.44 7.44
C VAL A 196 -8.93 -3.20 6.83
N VAL A 197 -8.40 -4.21 7.55
CA VAL A 197 -7.27 -5.03 7.08
C VAL A 197 -7.63 -5.79 5.80
N ILE A 198 -8.80 -6.44 5.77
CA ILE A 198 -9.27 -7.23 4.63
C ILE A 198 -9.62 -6.33 3.45
N ALA A 199 -10.29 -5.20 3.68
CA ALA A 199 -10.61 -4.23 2.64
C ALA A 199 -9.34 -3.67 2.00
N ASN A 200 -8.30 -3.38 2.79
CA ASN A 200 -6.98 -2.97 2.29
C ASN A 200 -6.34 -4.06 1.43
N ALA A 201 -6.32 -5.31 1.90
CA ALA A 201 -5.78 -6.44 1.14
C ALA A 201 -6.47 -6.61 -0.22
N ALA A 202 -7.79 -6.58 -0.24
CA ALA A 202 -8.59 -6.77 -1.44
C ALA A 202 -8.44 -5.62 -2.44
N SER A 203 -8.47 -4.36 -1.97
CA SER A 203 -8.37 -3.18 -2.84
C SER A 203 -6.99 -3.09 -3.51
N VAL A 204 -5.92 -3.42 -2.78
CA VAL A 204 -4.56 -3.43 -3.35
C VAL A 204 -4.36 -4.61 -4.31
N SER A 205 -4.94 -5.76 -4.01
CA SER A 205 -4.93 -6.91 -4.93
C SER A 205 -5.62 -6.56 -6.26
N TYR A 206 -6.76 -5.87 -6.21
CA TYR A 206 -7.46 -5.40 -7.40
C TYR A 206 -6.60 -4.44 -8.22
N THR A 207 -5.97 -3.46 -7.60
CA THR A 207 -5.10 -2.50 -8.32
C THR A 207 -3.91 -3.18 -8.99
N HIS A 208 -3.36 -4.20 -8.37
CA HIS A 208 -2.26 -4.97 -8.97
C HIS A 208 -2.72 -5.80 -10.19
N LEU A 209 -3.90 -6.40 -10.11
CA LEU A 209 -4.45 -7.22 -11.21
C LEU A 209 -4.92 -6.35 -12.41
N THR A 210 -5.33 -5.11 -12.16
CA THR A 210 -5.81 -4.18 -13.20
C THR A 210 -4.72 -3.28 -13.78
N LEU A 211 -3.51 -3.27 -13.19
CA LEU A 211 -2.37 -2.64 -13.85
C LEU A 211 -2.22 -3.22 -15.26
N PRO A 212 -2.07 -2.38 -16.31
CA PRO A 212 -2.02 -2.86 -17.69
C PRO A 212 -0.73 -3.64 -17.95
N THR A 213 -0.73 -4.91 -17.53
CA THR A 213 0.25 -5.90 -17.99
C THR A 213 -0.04 -6.35 -19.43
N LYS A 214 -1.15 -5.85 -20.00
CA LYS A 214 -1.57 -6.11 -21.38
C LYS A 214 -1.17 -4.91 -22.27
N ARG A 215 0.01 -4.95 -22.84
CA ARG A 215 0.48 -4.57 -24.18
C ARG A 215 1.96 -4.21 -24.23
#